data_c512c871f312ce5eaa99d722a58c4f2b
#
_entry.id   c512c871f312ce5eaa99d722a58c4f2b
#
_cell.length_a   1.000
_cell.length_b   1.000
_cell.length_c   1.000
_cell.angle_alpha   90.00
_cell.angle_beta   90.00
_cell.angle_gamma   90.00
#
_symmetry.space_group_name_H-M   'P 1'
#
loop_
_entity.id
_entity.type
_entity.pdbx_description
1 polymer ?
#
loop_
_entity_poly.entity_id
_entity_poly.type
_entity_poly.pdbx_seq_one_letter_code
_entity_poly.pdbx_strand_id
1 'polypeptide(L)'
;MKRLAIISLMSDGGCHIAFLELHEELLHLLGQVELIHSYMLVDRREIPEHIDIALIEGGVRTTHDIELLKEARSKSKILVALGSCACFGGIPGLSNLYDLRASLDYVYRGTPTTTEGVIPHENVPSVIRVAPISRFVQVDLQIPGCPPEPEEIKEAIVSLIKGEVPSQPSKTVCDECELGPPKEKPRRLRKIYEPPEPDRCLLEQGYFCMGPVTRAGCGAKCPRIGVPCDGCSGPAPKALDQGISILDALVTLAYKNIENFSLKQHSAYFYRYTFASSVIEDLLRKKLRERR
;
A
#
# COMPACT_ATOMS: atom_id res chain seq x y z
N MET A 1 13.24 -9.46 26.65
CA MET A 1 12.76 -8.51 25.64
C MET A 1 12.14 -9.29 24.48
N LYS A 2 11.14 -8.73 23.79
CA LYS A 2 10.59 -9.32 22.55
C LYS A 2 11.57 -9.10 21.40
N ARG A 3 11.72 -10.09 20.55
CA ARG A 3 12.65 -10.05 19.39
C ARG A 3 11.90 -9.53 18.17
N LEU A 4 12.32 -8.37 17.68
CA LEU A 4 11.72 -7.65 16.53
C LEU A 4 12.61 -7.83 15.30
N ALA A 5 12.02 -8.16 14.16
CA ALA A 5 12.67 -8.17 12.86
C ALA A 5 11.89 -7.30 11.86
N ILE A 6 12.59 -6.53 11.03
CA ILE A 6 12.03 -5.81 9.89
C ILE A 6 12.64 -6.42 8.63
N ILE A 7 11.80 -7.02 7.79
CA ILE A 7 12.23 -7.78 6.61
C ILE A 7 11.64 -7.10 5.37
N SER A 8 12.52 -6.75 4.43
CA SER A 8 12.14 -6.10 3.19
C SER A 8 12.05 -7.10 2.04
N LEU A 9 10.93 -7.05 1.32
CA LEU A 9 10.73 -7.69 0.03
C LEU A 9 10.93 -6.66 -1.09
N MET A 10 10.08 -6.65 -2.12
CA MET A 10 10.08 -5.58 -3.12
C MET A 10 9.58 -4.28 -2.48
N SER A 11 10.48 -3.44 -2.04
CA SER A 11 10.23 -2.19 -1.30
C SER A 11 11.13 -1.05 -1.81
N ASP A 12 10.74 0.19 -1.50
CA ASP A 12 11.54 1.39 -1.67
C ASP A 12 12.22 1.85 -0.37
N GLY A 13 12.01 1.11 0.73
CA GLY A 13 12.55 1.44 2.06
C GLY A 13 11.76 2.50 2.82
N GLY A 14 10.68 3.05 2.25
CA GLY A 14 9.89 4.12 2.87
C GLY A 14 9.27 3.74 4.22
N CYS A 15 8.89 2.47 4.41
CA CYS A 15 8.37 2.01 5.69
C CYS A 15 9.46 1.94 6.78
N HIS A 16 10.71 1.59 6.43
CA HIS A 16 11.84 1.71 7.35
C HIS A 16 12.13 3.17 7.73
N ILE A 17 12.04 4.08 6.76
CA ILE A 17 12.21 5.51 7.04
C ILE A 17 11.12 6.00 8.01
N ALA A 18 9.86 5.64 7.79
CA ALA A 18 8.77 5.98 8.72
C ALA A 18 9.01 5.43 10.13
N PHE A 19 9.59 4.22 10.26
CA PHE A 19 9.99 3.70 11.56
C PHE A 19 11.11 4.53 12.22
N LEU A 20 12.07 5.03 11.43
CA LEU A 20 13.15 5.91 11.91
C LEU A 20 12.65 7.33 12.26
N GLU A 21 11.58 7.79 11.64
CA GLU A 21 10.95 9.09 11.92
C GLU A 21 10.28 9.17 13.30
N LEU A 22 10.28 8.10 14.07
CA LEU A 22 9.97 8.13 15.50
C LEU A 22 11.00 8.91 16.33
N HIS A 23 12.16 9.24 15.74
CA HIS A 23 13.21 10.06 16.38
C HIS A 23 13.61 9.57 17.78
N GLU A 24 13.46 10.40 18.81
CA GLU A 24 13.81 10.06 20.19
C GLU A 24 12.93 8.92 20.75
N GLU A 25 11.67 8.80 20.32
CA GLU A 25 10.77 7.73 20.76
C GLU A 25 11.21 6.35 20.26
N LEU A 26 11.97 6.29 19.15
CA LEU A 26 12.60 5.06 18.69
C LEU A 26 13.54 4.48 19.74
N LEU A 27 14.32 5.32 20.43
CA LEU A 27 15.23 4.86 21.49
C LEU A 27 14.46 4.23 22.65
N HIS A 28 13.32 4.83 23.03
CA HIS A 28 12.45 4.25 24.05
C HIS A 28 11.84 2.92 23.61
N LEU A 29 11.44 2.81 22.34
CA LEU A 29 10.90 1.58 21.78
C LEU A 29 11.98 0.47 21.71
N LEU A 30 13.18 0.80 21.25
CA LEU A 30 14.32 -0.12 21.20
C LEU A 30 14.80 -0.53 22.61
N GLY A 31 14.52 0.26 23.64
CA GLY A 31 14.70 -0.14 25.04
C GLY A 31 13.73 -1.24 25.51
N GLN A 32 12.65 -1.50 24.79
CA GLN A 32 11.63 -2.51 25.12
C GLN A 32 11.71 -3.77 24.24
N VAL A 33 12.36 -3.68 23.06
CA VAL A 33 12.52 -4.78 22.11
C VAL A 33 14.00 -4.97 21.76
N GLU A 34 14.35 -6.18 21.37
CA GLU A 34 15.63 -6.49 20.73
C GLU A 34 15.44 -6.47 19.20
N LEU A 35 15.98 -5.45 18.51
CA LEU A 35 15.99 -5.43 17.05
C LEU A 35 17.05 -6.42 16.53
N ILE A 36 16.60 -7.58 16.06
CA ILE A 36 17.47 -8.69 15.69
C ILE A 36 17.78 -8.77 14.21
N HIS A 37 16.99 -8.07 13.38
CA HIS A 37 17.16 -8.00 11.93
C HIS A 37 16.54 -6.74 11.35
N SER A 38 17.29 -6.08 10.50
CA SER A 38 16.84 -4.99 9.61
C SER A 38 17.95 -4.73 8.59
N TYR A 39 17.64 -4.66 7.32
CA TYR A 39 18.62 -4.36 6.28
C TYR A 39 19.35 -3.02 6.47
N MET A 40 18.70 -2.04 7.09
CA MET A 40 19.24 -0.70 7.28
C MET A 40 19.97 -0.52 8.61
N LEU A 41 19.59 -1.26 9.65
CA LEU A 41 20.00 -0.96 11.02
C LEU A 41 20.85 -2.05 11.66
N VAL A 42 20.88 -3.24 11.07
CA VAL A 42 21.58 -4.41 11.63
C VAL A 42 22.40 -5.11 10.56
N ASP A 43 23.64 -5.46 10.86
CA ASP A 43 24.55 -6.12 9.90
C ASP A 43 24.19 -7.57 9.57
N ARG A 44 23.32 -8.20 10.36
CA ARG A 44 22.85 -9.57 10.10
C ARG A 44 22.02 -9.63 8.82
N ARG A 45 22.43 -10.49 7.87
CA ARG A 45 21.75 -10.68 6.59
C ARG A 45 20.78 -11.85 6.58
N GLU A 46 21.03 -12.87 7.38
CA GLU A 46 20.17 -14.05 7.48
C GLU A 46 18.97 -13.77 8.39
N ILE A 47 17.81 -14.32 8.06
CA ILE A 47 16.62 -14.24 8.92
C ILE A 47 16.88 -15.06 10.18
N PRO A 48 16.85 -14.43 11.37
CA PRO A 48 17.15 -15.12 12.63
C PRO A 48 16.07 -16.13 12.99
N GLU A 49 16.44 -17.15 13.76
CA GLU A 49 15.47 -18.03 14.40
C GLU A 49 14.74 -17.33 15.55
N HIS A 50 13.48 -17.76 15.83
CA HIS A 50 12.68 -17.30 16.96
C HIS A 50 12.42 -15.78 16.97
N ILE A 51 11.69 -15.29 16.00
CA ILE A 51 11.21 -13.91 15.92
C ILE A 51 9.86 -13.80 16.67
N ASP A 52 9.74 -12.87 17.62
CA ASP A 52 8.44 -12.62 18.26
C ASP A 52 7.52 -11.79 17.36
N ILE A 53 8.06 -10.74 16.73
CA ILE A 53 7.32 -9.84 15.84
C ILE A 53 8.16 -9.64 14.57
N ALA A 54 7.62 -10.05 13.42
CA ALA A 54 8.18 -9.78 12.10
C ALA A 54 7.36 -8.70 11.40
N LEU A 55 7.96 -7.56 11.12
CA LEU A 55 7.38 -6.54 10.24
C LEU A 55 7.88 -6.80 8.83
N ILE A 56 6.97 -7.07 7.91
CA ILE A 56 7.29 -7.31 6.49
C ILE A 56 6.91 -6.09 5.69
N GLU A 57 7.89 -5.39 5.10
CA GLU A 57 7.64 -4.32 4.15
C GLU A 57 7.83 -4.80 2.71
N GLY A 58 7.12 -4.14 1.80
CA GLY A 58 7.19 -4.49 0.38
C GLY A 58 6.20 -5.57 -0.04
N GLY A 59 5.92 -5.60 -1.34
CA GLY A 59 5.10 -6.62 -1.97
C GLY A 59 5.93 -7.79 -2.49
N VAL A 60 5.26 -8.84 -2.94
CA VAL A 60 5.90 -10.00 -3.57
C VAL A 60 5.98 -9.77 -5.08
N ARG A 61 7.19 -9.81 -5.66
CA ARG A 61 7.45 -9.60 -7.09
C ARG A 61 8.27 -10.71 -7.72
N THR A 62 9.02 -11.46 -6.92
CA THR A 62 9.91 -12.52 -7.40
C THR A 62 9.68 -13.84 -6.67
N THR A 63 10.21 -14.93 -7.22
CA THR A 63 10.22 -16.22 -6.52
C THR A 63 11.04 -16.19 -5.25
N HIS A 64 12.09 -15.38 -5.21
CA HIS A 64 12.91 -15.17 -4.00
C HIS A 64 12.11 -14.48 -2.88
N ASP A 65 11.27 -13.49 -3.22
CA ASP A 65 10.40 -12.85 -2.21
C ASP A 65 9.45 -13.87 -1.55
N ILE A 66 8.96 -14.86 -2.33
CA ILE A 66 8.10 -15.91 -1.79
C ILE A 66 8.88 -16.81 -0.79
N GLU A 67 10.11 -17.17 -1.12
CA GLU A 67 10.96 -18.01 -0.27
C GLU A 67 11.28 -17.28 1.03
N LEU A 68 11.75 -16.04 0.93
CA LEU A 68 12.09 -15.19 2.07
C LEU A 68 10.87 -14.95 2.98
N LEU A 69 9.70 -14.69 2.39
CA LEU A 69 8.45 -14.49 3.12
C LEU A 69 8.00 -15.75 3.87
N LYS A 70 8.10 -16.92 3.24
CA LYS A 70 7.76 -18.20 3.87
C LYS A 70 8.74 -18.53 5.01
N GLU A 71 10.02 -18.26 4.83
CA GLU A 71 11.01 -18.40 5.86
C GLU A 71 10.70 -17.47 7.05
N ALA A 72 10.44 -16.19 6.79
CA ALA A 72 10.06 -15.23 7.82
C ALA A 72 8.80 -15.69 8.59
N ARG A 73 7.77 -16.19 7.89
CA ARG A 73 6.55 -16.71 8.53
C ARG A 73 6.84 -17.92 9.41
N SER A 74 7.66 -18.86 8.97
CA SER A 74 7.97 -20.08 9.73
C SER A 74 8.76 -19.81 11.02
N LYS A 75 9.52 -18.71 11.05
CA LYS A 75 10.39 -18.31 12.17
C LYS A 75 9.75 -17.26 13.10
N SER A 76 8.57 -16.71 12.76
CA SER A 76 7.92 -15.65 13.51
C SER A 76 6.63 -16.12 14.19
N LYS A 77 6.41 -15.63 15.42
CA LYS A 77 5.13 -15.82 16.13
C LYS A 77 4.02 -14.94 15.55
N ILE A 78 4.33 -13.66 15.37
CA ILE A 78 3.42 -12.66 14.80
C ILE A 78 4.08 -12.09 13.55
N LEU A 79 3.35 -12.09 12.44
CA LEU A 79 3.77 -11.50 11.16
C LEU A 79 2.85 -10.36 10.79
N VAL A 80 3.43 -9.17 10.64
CA VAL A 80 2.75 -7.92 10.36
C VAL A 80 3.07 -7.46 8.93
N ALA A 81 2.05 -7.18 8.14
CA ALA A 81 2.21 -6.50 6.85
C ALA A 81 2.38 -4.99 7.10
N LEU A 82 3.55 -4.46 6.81
CA LEU A 82 3.90 -3.05 7.00
C LEU A 82 3.90 -2.32 5.66
N GLY A 83 3.05 -1.30 5.57
CA GLY A 83 2.89 -0.50 4.36
C GLY A 83 1.97 -1.11 3.31
N SER A 84 1.49 -0.26 2.40
CA SER A 84 0.51 -0.64 1.38
C SER A 84 1.04 -1.64 0.36
N CYS A 85 2.36 -1.71 0.16
CA CYS A 85 2.97 -2.73 -0.69
C CYS A 85 2.79 -4.13 -0.11
N ALA A 86 3.06 -4.33 1.18
CA ALA A 86 2.84 -5.58 1.87
C ALA A 86 1.36 -5.94 1.98
N CYS A 87 0.52 -4.94 2.32
CA CYS A 87 -0.91 -5.14 2.54
C CYS A 87 -1.69 -5.42 1.25
N PHE A 88 -1.39 -4.69 0.16
CA PHE A 88 -2.24 -4.64 -1.03
C PHE A 88 -1.47 -4.79 -2.35
N GLY A 89 -0.14 -4.82 -2.33
CA GLY A 89 0.73 -4.79 -3.51
C GLY A 89 1.19 -3.38 -3.89
N GLY A 90 0.59 -2.32 -3.30
CA GLY A 90 1.00 -0.93 -3.45
C GLY A 90 1.01 -0.40 -4.90
N ILE A 91 1.70 0.72 -5.11
CA ILE A 91 1.90 1.32 -6.44
C ILE A 91 2.52 0.34 -7.44
N PRO A 92 3.53 -0.49 -7.07
CA PRO A 92 4.08 -1.49 -7.98
C PRO A 92 3.03 -2.46 -8.53
N GLY A 93 1.92 -2.68 -7.80
CA GLY A 93 0.78 -3.48 -8.22
C GLY A 93 0.14 -3.02 -9.53
N LEU A 94 0.26 -1.74 -9.91
CA LEU A 94 -0.21 -1.22 -11.20
C LEU A 94 0.52 -1.85 -12.39
N SER A 95 1.72 -2.40 -12.21
CA SER A 95 2.41 -3.15 -13.25
C SER A 95 1.61 -4.36 -13.74
N ASN A 96 0.68 -4.85 -12.93
CA ASN A 96 -0.20 -5.95 -13.30
C ASN A 96 -1.26 -5.58 -14.36
N LEU A 97 -1.44 -4.31 -14.68
CA LEU A 97 -2.25 -3.85 -15.82
C LEU A 97 -1.65 -4.29 -17.16
N TYR A 98 -0.35 -4.56 -17.20
CA TYR A 98 0.38 -4.94 -18.39
C TYR A 98 0.74 -6.43 -18.35
N ASP A 99 0.96 -7.00 -19.54
CA ASP A 99 1.53 -8.33 -19.66
C ASP A 99 2.99 -8.31 -19.19
N LEU A 100 3.35 -9.28 -18.33
CA LEU A 100 4.67 -9.33 -17.73
C LEU A 100 5.79 -9.50 -18.75
N ARG A 101 5.58 -10.39 -19.74
CA ARG A 101 6.57 -10.66 -20.77
C ARG A 101 6.75 -9.45 -21.69
N ALA A 102 5.65 -8.83 -22.11
CA ALA A 102 5.69 -7.60 -22.90
C ALA A 102 6.41 -6.46 -22.15
N SER A 103 6.21 -6.37 -20.82
CA SER A 103 6.90 -5.37 -19.98
C SER A 103 8.41 -5.62 -19.93
N LEU A 104 8.84 -6.87 -19.78
CA LEU A 104 10.25 -7.24 -19.79
C LEU A 104 10.88 -7.03 -21.19
N ASP A 105 10.18 -7.42 -22.25
CA ASP A 105 10.64 -7.18 -23.64
C ASP A 105 10.80 -5.68 -23.89
N TYR A 106 9.86 -4.84 -23.42
CA TYR A 106 9.98 -3.39 -23.56
C TYR A 106 11.21 -2.83 -22.84
N VAL A 107 11.41 -3.21 -21.56
CA VAL A 107 12.53 -2.69 -20.75
C VAL A 107 13.89 -3.12 -21.31
N TYR A 108 14.04 -4.38 -21.73
CA TYR A 108 15.33 -4.92 -22.15
C TYR A 108 15.62 -4.76 -23.64
N ARG A 109 14.62 -4.48 -24.50
CA ARG A 109 14.77 -4.46 -25.96
C ARG A 109 14.08 -3.30 -26.66
N GLY A 110 13.10 -2.66 -26.02
CA GLY A 110 12.15 -1.77 -26.71
C GLY A 110 12.29 -0.29 -26.41
N THR A 111 13.19 0.14 -25.51
CA THR A 111 13.36 1.57 -25.22
C THR A 111 14.32 2.23 -26.20
N PRO A 112 14.16 3.54 -26.53
CA PRO A 112 15.06 4.24 -27.45
C PRO A 112 16.54 4.26 -27.03
N THR A 113 16.79 4.07 -25.73
CA THR A 113 18.14 4.09 -25.14
C THR A 113 18.69 2.70 -24.86
N THR A 114 17.91 1.65 -25.10
CA THR A 114 18.34 0.27 -24.87
C THR A 114 18.98 -0.28 -26.15
N THR A 115 20.23 -0.73 -26.06
CA THR A 115 20.83 -1.57 -27.10
C THR A 115 20.22 -2.96 -27.04
N GLU A 116 20.35 -3.75 -28.11
CA GLU A 116 19.80 -5.10 -28.16
C GLU A 116 20.23 -5.93 -26.95
N GLY A 117 19.28 -6.21 -26.04
CA GLY A 117 19.53 -6.84 -24.75
C GLY A 117 18.88 -8.20 -24.62
N VAL A 118 19.33 -8.96 -23.66
CA VAL A 118 18.75 -10.27 -23.30
C VAL A 118 18.03 -10.13 -21.97
N ILE A 119 16.79 -10.65 -21.89
CA ILE A 119 16.07 -10.72 -20.61
C ILE A 119 16.82 -11.70 -19.72
N PRO A 120 17.30 -11.28 -18.51
CA PRO A 120 18.00 -12.18 -17.59
C PRO A 120 17.09 -13.34 -17.17
N HIS A 121 17.62 -14.57 -17.21
CA HIS A 121 16.87 -15.78 -16.84
C HIS A 121 17.73 -16.82 -16.12
N GLU A 122 19.06 -16.67 -16.13
CA GLU A 122 20.00 -17.55 -15.45
C GLU A 122 20.51 -16.90 -14.16
N ASN A 123 20.53 -17.65 -13.07
CA ASN A 123 21.00 -17.22 -11.75
C ASN A 123 20.31 -15.96 -11.19
N VAL A 124 19.10 -15.67 -11.66
CA VAL A 124 18.25 -14.59 -11.14
C VAL A 124 16.88 -15.13 -10.77
N PRO A 125 16.24 -14.61 -9.69
CA PRO A 125 14.89 -15.02 -9.33
C PRO A 125 13.89 -14.69 -10.46
N SER A 126 12.94 -15.58 -10.69
CA SER A 126 11.90 -15.35 -11.69
C SER A 126 10.97 -14.23 -11.24
N VAL A 127 10.73 -13.28 -12.14
CA VAL A 127 9.76 -12.20 -11.90
C VAL A 127 8.34 -12.75 -12.06
N ILE A 128 7.46 -12.40 -11.13
CA ILE A 128 6.04 -12.77 -11.13
C ILE A 128 5.17 -11.51 -11.07
N ARG A 129 3.85 -11.66 -11.25
CA ARG A 129 2.92 -10.55 -11.03
C ARG A 129 2.95 -10.11 -9.56
N VAL A 130 2.94 -8.81 -9.34
CA VAL A 130 2.93 -8.24 -7.97
C VAL A 130 1.75 -8.77 -7.19
N ALA A 131 1.97 -9.08 -5.92
CA ALA A 131 0.92 -9.52 -5.02
C ALA A 131 1.17 -9.03 -3.59
N PRO A 132 0.10 -8.86 -2.78
CA PRO A 132 0.24 -8.67 -1.34
C PRO A 132 0.80 -9.94 -0.69
N ILE A 133 1.44 -9.80 0.47
CA ILE A 133 2.05 -10.93 1.18
C ILE A 133 1.02 -11.95 1.68
N SER A 134 -0.20 -11.51 1.98
CA SER A 134 -1.32 -12.35 2.41
C SER A 134 -1.75 -13.41 1.40
N ARG A 135 -1.30 -13.29 0.14
CA ARG A 135 -1.56 -14.29 -0.91
C ARG A 135 -0.69 -15.55 -0.75
N PHE A 136 0.38 -15.48 0.04
CA PHE A 136 1.37 -16.56 0.18
C PHE A 136 1.50 -17.08 1.61
N VAL A 137 1.24 -16.25 2.62
CA VAL A 137 1.33 -16.60 4.03
C VAL A 137 0.18 -15.99 4.82
N GLN A 138 -0.10 -16.54 5.99
CA GLN A 138 -1.01 -15.92 6.95
C GLN A 138 -0.36 -14.66 7.53
N VAL A 139 -1.13 -13.56 7.50
CA VAL A 139 -0.79 -12.26 8.09
C VAL A 139 -1.64 -12.07 9.34
N ASP A 140 -1.00 -11.74 10.45
CA ASP A 140 -1.68 -11.59 11.74
C ASP A 140 -2.18 -10.15 11.95
N LEU A 141 -1.48 -9.15 11.39
CA LEU A 141 -1.84 -7.72 11.47
C LEU A 141 -1.43 -6.99 10.19
N GLN A 142 -2.19 -5.96 9.84
CA GLN A 142 -1.87 -5.03 8.75
C GLN A 142 -1.72 -3.60 9.27
N ILE A 143 -0.65 -2.92 8.89
CA ILE A 143 -0.39 -1.51 9.12
C ILE A 143 -0.20 -0.86 7.75
N PRO A 144 -1.29 -0.50 7.06
CA PRO A 144 -1.22 0.06 5.70
C PRO A 144 -0.85 1.55 5.73
N GLY A 145 -0.30 2.03 4.64
CA GLY A 145 0.14 3.40 4.42
C GLY A 145 1.27 3.41 3.39
N CYS A 146 1.56 4.55 2.77
CA CYS A 146 2.66 4.66 1.82
C CYS A 146 3.46 5.96 2.06
N PRO A 147 4.30 5.94 3.12
CA PRO A 147 4.41 4.95 4.19
C PRO A 147 3.29 5.05 5.24
N PRO A 148 3.20 4.11 6.20
CA PRO A 148 2.35 4.25 7.38
C PRO A 148 2.82 5.41 8.27
N GLU A 149 1.93 5.93 9.09
CA GLU A 149 2.29 6.95 10.07
C GLU A 149 3.25 6.35 11.14
N PRO A 150 4.33 7.08 11.53
CA PRO A 150 5.27 6.61 12.54
C PRO A 150 4.59 6.20 13.85
N GLU A 151 3.65 7.01 14.33
CA GLU A 151 2.88 6.76 15.56
C GLU A 151 2.05 5.47 15.45
N GLU A 152 1.45 5.18 14.30
CA GLU A 152 0.68 3.95 14.09
C GLU A 152 1.59 2.71 14.16
N ILE A 153 2.80 2.80 13.62
CA ILE A 153 3.82 1.74 13.71
C ILE A 153 4.21 1.52 15.18
N LYS A 154 4.50 2.60 15.91
CA LYS A 154 4.87 2.54 17.34
C LYS A 154 3.77 1.92 18.19
N GLU A 155 2.54 2.43 18.06
CA GLU A 155 1.40 1.95 18.84
C GLU A 155 1.13 0.46 18.59
N ALA A 156 1.24 0.03 17.33
CA ALA A 156 1.09 -1.38 17.00
C ALA A 156 2.18 -2.25 17.65
N ILE A 157 3.45 -1.85 17.59
CA ILE A 157 4.54 -2.60 18.22
C ILE A 157 4.37 -2.63 19.74
N VAL A 158 4.04 -1.50 20.38
CA VAL A 158 3.82 -1.44 21.83
C VAL A 158 2.67 -2.35 22.27
N SER A 159 1.55 -2.37 21.55
CA SER A 159 0.43 -3.28 21.82
C SER A 159 0.86 -4.74 21.71
N LEU A 160 1.59 -5.09 20.63
CA LEU A 160 2.09 -6.46 20.41
C LEU A 160 3.10 -6.90 21.48
N ILE A 161 3.93 -5.98 22.00
CA ILE A 161 4.83 -6.26 23.13
C ILE A 161 4.03 -6.67 24.36
N LYS A 162 2.92 -5.99 24.64
CA LYS A 162 2.01 -6.27 25.76
C LYS A 162 1.17 -7.53 25.54
N GLY A 163 1.16 -8.10 24.34
CA GLY A 163 0.31 -9.24 23.96
C GLY A 163 -1.13 -8.84 23.61
N GLU A 164 -1.34 -7.56 23.33
CA GLU A 164 -2.64 -7.02 22.94
C GLU A 164 -2.74 -6.95 21.41
N VAL A 165 -3.97 -7.08 20.88
CA VAL A 165 -4.23 -6.86 19.46
C VAL A 165 -4.44 -5.36 19.23
N PRO A 166 -3.62 -4.69 18.39
CA PRO A 166 -3.77 -3.28 18.11
C PRO A 166 -5.17 -2.95 17.56
N SER A 167 -5.74 -1.86 18.06
CA SER A 167 -7.02 -1.35 17.57
C SER A 167 -6.89 -0.99 16.09
N GLN A 168 -7.85 -1.45 15.30
CA GLN A 168 -7.90 -1.12 13.88
C GLN A 168 -8.92 -0.01 13.64
N PRO A 169 -8.59 1.06 12.88
CA PRO A 169 -9.55 2.11 12.57
C PRO A 169 -10.82 1.56 11.93
N SER A 170 -11.98 1.93 12.48
CA SER A 170 -13.30 1.55 11.95
C SER A 170 -13.92 2.64 11.06
N LYS A 171 -13.23 3.76 10.89
CA LYS A 171 -13.66 4.98 10.21
C LYS A 171 -12.94 5.17 8.88
N THR A 172 -13.38 6.17 8.13
CA THR A 172 -12.76 6.63 6.88
C THR A 172 -11.93 7.90 7.10
N VAL A 173 -11.08 8.26 6.15
CA VAL A 173 -10.36 9.56 6.18
C VAL A 173 -11.34 10.74 6.22
N CYS A 174 -12.54 10.60 5.65
CA CYS A 174 -13.55 11.66 5.74
C CYS A 174 -14.05 11.92 7.16
N ASP A 175 -14.03 10.90 8.04
CA ASP A 175 -14.41 11.06 9.44
C ASP A 175 -13.36 11.85 10.26
N GLU A 176 -12.15 11.98 9.73
CA GLU A 176 -11.04 12.77 10.30
C GLU A 176 -10.87 14.12 9.58
N CYS A 177 -11.59 14.34 8.47
CA CYS A 177 -11.42 15.50 7.60
C CYS A 177 -12.23 16.70 8.11
N GLU A 178 -11.56 17.82 8.37
CA GLU A 178 -12.17 19.05 8.85
C GLU A 178 -13.02 19.78 7.79
N LEU A 179 -12.82 19.47 6.50
CA LEU A 179 -13.58 20.07 5.40
C LEU A 179 -15.05 19.60 5.37
N GLY A 180 -15.39 18.56 6.14
CA GLY A 180 -16.73 17.98 6.21
C GLY A 180 -17.15 17.23 4.92
N PRO A 181 -18.41 16.72 4.89
CA PRO A 181 -18.95 16.03 3.73
C PRO A 181 -19.28 16.99 2.59
N PRO A 182 -19.32 16.50 1.34
CA PRO A 182 -19.71 17.31 0.19
C PRO A 182 -21.15 17.80 0.34
N LYS A 183 -21.38 19.11 0.16
CA LYS A 183 -22.69 19.77 0.23
C LYS A 183 -23.29 20.01 -1.16
N GLU A 184 -22.44 20.15 -2.17
CA GLU A 184 -22.83 20.43 -3.53
C GLU A 184 -22.26 19.40 -4.50
N LYS A 185 -22.86 19.29 -5.68
CA LYS A 185 -22.35 18.47 -6.77
C LYS A 185 -21.28 19.22 -7.55
N PRO A 186 -20.16 18.58 -7.90
CA PRO A 186 -19.13 19.23 -8.68
C PRO A 186 -19.64 19.59 -10.09
N ARG A 187 -19.23 20.74 -10.59
CA ARG A 187 -19.61 21.23 -11.92
C ARG A 187 -18.61 20.83 -13.00
N ARG A 188 -17.33 20.62 -12.65
CA ARG A 188 -16.26 20.21 -13.54
C ARG A 188 -15.20 19.41 -12.79
N LEU A 189 -14.38 18.66 -13.51
CA LEU A 189 -13.17 18.09 -12.93
C LEU A 189 -12.12 19.19 -12.75
N ARG A 190 -11.47 19.20 -11.59
CA ARG A 190 -10.29 20.02 -11.33
C ARG A 190 -9.02 19.18 -11.43
N LYS A 191 -7.95 19.80 -11.88
CA LYS A 191 -6.63 19.22 -11.91
C LYS A 191 -5.91 19.50 -10.60
N ILE A 192 -5.02 18.60 -10.18
CA ILE A 192 -4.35 18.68 -8.88
C ILE A 192 -3.53 19.96 -8.67
N TYR A 193 -3.09 20.61 -9.74
CA TYR A 193 -2.36 21.88 -9.69
C TYR A 193 -3.26 23.12 -9.62
N GLU A 194 -4.57 22.99 -9.76
CA GLU A 194 -5.50 24.11 -9.55
C GLU A 194 -5.63 24.31 -8.03
N PRO A 195 -5.57 25.55 -7.52
CA PRO A 195 -5.70 25.80 -6.09
C PRO A 195 -7.12 25.48 -5.61
N PRO A 196 -7.29 24.72 -4.50
CA PRO A 196 -8.60 24.47 -3.94
C PRO A 196 -9.14 25.70 -3.23
N GLU A 197 -10.47 25.76 -3.13
CA GLU A 197 -11.17 26.74 -2.27
C GLU A 197 -11.01 26.25 -0.81
N PRO A 198 -10.69 27.14 0.14
CA PRO A 198 -10.54 26.77 1.54
C PRO A 198 -11.89 26.31 2.13
N ASP A 199 -11.84 25.52 3.18
CA ASP A 199 -12.96 25.08 4.02
C ASP A 199 -14.11 24.37 3.26
N ARG A 200 -13.80 23.81 2.09
CA ARG A 200 -14.76 23.05 1.27
C ARG A 200 -14.25 21.69 0.90
N CYS A 201 -15.15 20.70 0.92
CA CYS A 201 -14.83 19.33 0.51
C CYS A 201 -14.23 19.28 -0.90
N LEU A 202 -13.08 18.61 -1.05
CA LEU A 202 -12.37 18.53 -2.33
C LEU A 202 -13.16 17.75 -3.40
N LEU A 203 -13.99 16.76 -3.01
CA LEU A 203 -14.91 16.09 -3.93
C LEU A 203 -15.95 17.04 -4.51
N GLU A 204 -16.55 17.89 -3.69
CA GLU A 204 -17.57 18.84 -4.22
C GLU A 204 -16.96 19.90 -5.14
N GLN A 205 -15.66 20.15 -5.01
CA GLN A 205 -14.92 21.04 -5.91
C GLN A 205 -14.54 20.39 -7.24
N GLY A 206 -14.69 19.06 -7.36
CA GLY A 206 -14.38 18.31 -8.57
C GLY A 206 -13.00 17.66 -8.60
N TYR A 207 -12.30 17.55 -7.46
CA TYR A 207 -11.08 16.74 -7.36
C TYR A 207 -11.43 15.28 -7.11
N PHE A 208 -10.59 14.37 -7.59
CA PHE A 208 -10.67 12.98 -7.17
C PHE A 208 -10.05 12.85 -5.77
N CYS A 209 -10.89 12.63 -4.79
CA CYS A 209 -10.47 12.42 -3.40
C CYS A 209 -10.94 11.04 -2.93
N MET A 210 -10.01 10.19 -2.54
CA MET A 210 -10.28 8.82 -2.09
C MET A 210 -10.75 8.74 -0.61
N GLY A 211 -10.89 9.88 0.07
CA GLY A 211 -11.23 9.95 1.50
C GLY A 211 -12.42 9.08 1.93
N PRO A 212 -13.56 9.06 1.20
CA PRO A 212 -14.74 8.28 1.60
C PRO A 212 -14.53 6.78 1.68
N VAL A 213 -13.54 6.27 0.94
CA VAL A 213 -13.28 4.82 0.79
C VAL A 213 -11.92 4.41 1.33
N THR A 214 -11.21 5.35 1.96
CA THR A 214 -9.89 5.12 2.52
C THR A 214 -9.99 5.02 4.03
N ARG A 215 -9.28 4.03 4.60
CA ARG A 215 -9.16 3.79 6.02
C ARG A 215 -8.56 5.00 6.74
N ALA A 216 -9.15 5.37 7.87
CA ALA A 216 -8.66 6.39 8.80
C ALA A 216 -7.33 6.00 9.48
N GLY A 217 -6.74 6.92 10.21
CA GLY A 217 -5.53 6.76 11.01
C GLY A 217 -4.47 7.81 10.72
N CYS A 218 -4.49 8.41 9.51
CA CYS A 218 -3.52 9.45 9.12
C CYS A 218 -3.93 10.88 9.55
N GLY A 219 -5.07 11.05 10.22
CA GLY A 219 -5.61 12.37 10.61
C GLY A 219 -5.94 13.27 9.43
N ALA A 220 -6.27 12.70 8.26
CA ALA A 220 -6.60 13.43 7.03
C ALA A 220 -5.54 14.49 6.63
N LYS A 221 -4.26 14.21 6.82
CA LYS A 221 -3.14 15.16 6.59
C LYS A 221 -3.20 15.83 5.20
N CYS A 222 -3.47 15.04 4.13
CA CYS A 222 -3.55 15.59 2.77
C CYS A 222 -4.72 16.58 2.60
N PRO A 223 -5.98 16.26 2.94
CA PRO A 223 -7.09 17.22 2.86
C PRO A 223 -6.89 18.49 3.69
N ARG A 224 -6.28 18.40 4.86
CA ARG A 224 -5.97 19.57 5.72
C ARG A 224 -5.11 20.64 5.05
N ILE A 225 -4.24 20.24 4.13
CA ILE A 225 -3.39 21.16 3.37
C ILE A 225 -3.92 21.41 1.94
N GLY A 226 -5.18 21.07 1.65
CA GLY A 226 -5.81 21.28 0.36
C GLY A 226 -5.42 20.25 -0.72
N VAL A 227 -4.82 19.12 -0.36
CA VAL A 227 -4.47 18.04 -1.28
C VAL A 227 -5.50 16.91 -1.18
N PRO A 228 -6.10 16.43 -2.29
CA PRO A 228 -7.01 15.30 -2.25
C PRO A 228 -6.37 14.06 -1.64
N CYS A 229 -7.15 13.29 -0.86
CA CYS A 229 -6.70 11.99 -0.37
C CYS A 229 -6.44 11.04 -1.55
N ASP A 230 -5.27 10.43 -1.56
CA ASP A 230 -4.81 9.54 -2.64
C ASP A 230 -5.16 8.06 -2.40
N GLY A 231 -5.65 7.73 -1.19
CA GLY A 231 -6.06 6.37 -0.88
C GLY A 231 -4.95 5.46 -0.35
N CYS A 232 -3.83 6.01 0.11
CA CYS A 232 -2.61 5.26 0.45
C CYS A 232 -2.78 4.27 1.60
N SER A 233 -3.69 4.50 2.56
CA SER A 233 -3.99 3.57 3.65
C SER A 233 -4.92 2.40 3.25
N GLY A 234 -5.26 2.30 1.95
CA GLY A 234 -6.09 1.22 1.42
C GLY A 234 -7.56 1.33 1.79
N PRO A 235 -8.35 0.25 1.59
CA PRO A 235 -9.79 0.29 1.70
C PRO A 235 -10.26 0.53 3.13
N ALA A 236 -11.29 1.35 3.27
CA ALA A 236 -12.03 1.51 4.52
C ALA A 236 -12.63 0.17 4.97
N PRO A 237 -12.89 -0.07 6.27
CA PRO A 237 -13.34 -1.37 6.79
C PRO A 237 -14.59 -1.95 6.12
N LYS A 238 -15.46 -1.10 5.57
CA LYS A 238 -16.68 -1.50 4.86
C LYS A 238 -16.52 -1.58 3.34
N ALA A 239 -15.37 -1.18 2.81
CA ALA A 239 -15.10 -1.21 1.38
C ALA A 239 -14.41 -2.54 1.01
N LEU A 240 -15.13 -3.43 0.36
CA LEU A 240 -14.57 -4.71 -0.12
C LEU A 240 -13.50 -4.51 -1.19
N ASP A 241 -13.64 -3.46 -1.99
CA ASP A 241 -12.71 -3.05 -3.04
C ASP A 241 -12.69 -1.53 -3.10
N GLN A 242 -11.52 -0.93 -2.90
CA GLN A 242 -11.38 0.52 -2.80
C GLN A 242 -11.78 1.23 -4.10
N GLY A 243 -11.36 0.69 -5.24
CA GLY A 243 -11.64 1.30 -6.55
C GLY A 243 -13.11 1.19 -6.94
N ILE A 244 -13.77 0.07 -6.67
CA ILE A 244 -15.23 -0.06 -6.91
C ILE A 244 -15.99 0.88 -5.98
N SER A 245 -15.62 0.95 -4.72
CA SER A 245 -16.32 1.78 -3.72
C SER A 245 -16.22 3.27 -4.02
N ILE A 246 -15.07 3.76 -4.52
CA ILE A 246 -14.97 5.17 -4.91
C ILE A 246 -15.82 5.47 -6.15
N LEU A 247 -15.94 4.53 -7.08
CA LEU A 247 -16.80 4.72 -8.25
C LEU A 247 -18.26 4.91 -7.86
N ASP A 248 -18.75 4.16 -6.87
CA ASP A 248 -20.10 4.31 -6.32
C ASP A 248 -20.29 5.70 -5.69
N ALA A 249 -19.34 6.16 -4.89
CA ALA A 249 -19.34 7.50 -4.31
C ALA A 249 -19.35 8.60 -5.39
N LEU A 250 -18.54 8.47 -6.44
CA LEU A 250 -18.48 9.43 -7.56
C LEU A 250 -19.78 9.43 -8.36
N VAL A 251 -20.40 8.28 -8.58
CA VAL A 251 -21.72 8.20 -9.25
C VAL A 251 -22.80 8.91 -8.43
N THR A 252 -22.80 8.71 -7.12
CA THR A 252 -23.73 9.39 -6.19
C THR A 252 -23.57 10.91 -6.23
N LEU A 253 -22.36 11.42 -6.36
CA LEU A 253 -22.04 12.84 -6.51
C LEU A 253 -22.23 13.36 -7.95
N ALA A 254 -22.80 12.55 -8.84
CA ALA A 254 -23.07 12.88 -10.24
C ALA A 254 -21.84 13.22 -11.10
N TYR A 255 -20.65 12.72 -10.75
CA TYR A 255 -19.43 12.87 -11.57
C TYR A 255 -19.62 12.36 -13.01
N LYS A 256 -20.48 11.38 -13.23
CA LYS A 256 -20.82 10.88 -14.58
C LYS A 256 -21.38 11.96 -15.54
N ASN A 257 -21.92 13.05 -14.99
CA ASN A 257 -22.46 14.16 -15.77
C ASN A 257 -21.43 15.26 -16.02
N ILE A 258 -20.20 15.09 -15.52
CA ILE A 258 -19.11 16.03 -15.72
C ILE A 258 -18.47 15.78 -17.07
N GLU A 259 -18.33 16.83 -17.85
CA GLU A 259 -17.57 16.81 -19.09
C GLU A 259 -16.13 16.34 -18.85
N ASN A 260 -15.61 15.48 -19.72
CA ASN A 260 -14.28 14.86 -19.63
C ASN A 260 -14.09 13.84 -18.50
N PHE A 261 -15.13 13.39 -17.80
CA PHE A 261 -15.03 12.25 -16.92
C PHE A 261 -14.98 10.95 -17.73
N SER A 262 -13.90 10.19 -17.58
CA SER A 262 -13.72 8.91 -18.26
C SER A 262 -13.16 7.85 -17.29
N LEU A 263 -13.94 6.80 -17.04
CA LEU A 263 -13.48 5.67 -16.23
C LEU A 263 -12.20 5.05 -16.76
N LYS A 264 -12.07 4.92 -18.08
CA LYS A 264 -10.89 4.32 -18.71
C LYS A 264 -9.60 5.12 -18.42
N GLN A 265 -9.69 6.44 -18.37
CA GLN A 265 -8.53 7.31 -18.11
C GLN A 265 -8.19 7.40 -16.62
N HIS A 266 -9.17 7.25 -15.73
CA HIS A 266 -8.98 7.51 -14.29
C HIS A 266 -8.93 6.23 -13.45
N SER A 267 -9.21 5.05 -14.01
CA SER A 267 -9.24 3.80 -13.24
C SER A 267 -7.93 3.48 -12.51
N ALA A 268 -6.78 3.75 -13.12
CA ALA A 268 -5.48 3.53 -12.48
C ALA A 268 -5.30 4.40 -11.24
N TYR A 269 -5.88 5.61 -11.20
CA TYR A 269 -5.86 6.47 -10.02
C TYR A 269 -6.64 5.84 -8.87
N PHE A 270 -7.83 5.28 -9.13
CA PHE A 270 -8.68 4.67 -8.11
C PHE A 270 -8.11 3.39 -7.51
N TYR A 271 -7.19 2.75 -8.22
CA TYR A 271 -6.52 1.52 -7.82
C TYR A 271 -5.02 1.69 -7.52
N ARG A 272 -4.53 2.92 -7.39
CA ARG A 272 -3.10 3.23 -7.26
C ARG A 272 -2.38 2.35 -6.25
N TYR A 273 -2.97 2.10 -5.09
CA TYR A 273 -2.35 1.34 -4.00
C TYR A 273 -2.89 -0.08 -3.84
N THR A 274 -4.02 -0.41 -4.46
CA THR A 274 -4.77 -1.63 -4.14
C THR A 274 -5.04 -2.53 -5.33
N PHE A 275 -4.53 -2.20 -6.52
CA PHE A 275 -4.83 -2.96 -7.75
C PHE A 275 -4.50 -4.44 -7.61
N ALA A 276 -3.32 -4.80 -7.07
CA ALA A 276 -2.88 -6.19 -6.96
C ALA A 276 -3.69 -7.04 -5.97
N SER A 277 -4.49 -6.42 -5.10
CA SER A 277 -5.43 -7.07 -4.17
C SER A 277 -6.89 -6.92 -4.58
N SER A 278 -7.18 -6.26 -5.71
CA SER A 278 -8.53 -5.94 -6.15
C SER A 278 -9.27 -7.15 -6.75
N VAL A 279 -10.59 -7.08 -6.72
CA VAL A 279 -11.46 -8.05 -7.41
C VAL A 279 -11.20 -8.07 -8.92
N ILE A 280 -10.87 -6.93 -9.51
CA ILE A 280 -10.54 -6.83 -10.94
C ILE A 280 -9.28 -7.62 -11.28
N GLU A 281 -8.24 -7.51 -10.45
CA GLU A 281 -7.00 -8.30 -10.65
C GLU A 281 -7.26 -9.80 -10.53
N ASP A 282 -8.10 -10.23 -9.61
CA ASP A 282 -8.45 -11.64 -9.46
C ASP A 282 -9.20 -12.18 -10.68
N LEU A 283 -10.11 -11.39 -11.24
CA LEU A 283 -10.79 -11.73 -12.50
C LEU A 283 -9.82 -11.81 -13.68
N LEU A 284 -8.88 -10.88 -13.78
CA LEU A 284 -7.85 -10.90 -14.82
C LEU A 284 -6.95 -12.14 -14.69
N ARG A 285 -6.51 -12.48 -13.48
CA ARG A 285 -5.72 -13.70 -13.21
C ARG A 285 -6.46 -14.96 -13.62
N LYS A 286 -7.76 -15.05 -13.32
CA LYS A 286 -8.60 -16.21 -13.71
C LYS A 286 -8.65 -16.34 -15.23
N LYS A 287 -8.96 -15.27 -15.95
CA LYS A 287 -8.98 -15.28 -17.45
C LYS A 287 -7.63 -15.65 -18.07
N LEU A 288 -6.52 -15.22 -17.50
CA LEU A 288 -5.19 -15.55 -17.98
C LEU A 288 -4.83 -17.03 -17.76
N ARG A 289 -5.36 -17.66 -16.70
CA ARG A 289 -5.19 -19.12 -16.47
C ARG A 289 -6.02 -19.96 -17.43
N GLU A 290 -7.23 -19.52 -17.78
CA GLU A 290 -8.14 -20.21 -18.70
C GLU A 290 -7.66 -20.17 -20.16
N ARG A 291 -6.73 -19.27 -20.51
CA ARG A 291 -6.13 -19.14 -21.86
C ARG A 291 -4.81 -19.90 -22.04
N ARG A 292 -4.29 -20.53 -21.01
CA ARG A 292 -3.10 -21.40 -21.03
C ARG A 292 -3.50 -22.86 -21.02
#